data_fa253522bdfaa5bb7047bfce5970faf9
#
_entry.id   fa253522bdfaa5bb7047bfce5970faf9
#
_cell.length_a   1.000
_cell.length_b   1.000
_cell.length_c   1.000
_cell.angle_alpha   90.00
_cell.angle_beta   90.00
_cell.angle_gamma   90.00
#
_symmetry.space_group_name_H-M   'P 1'
#
loop_
_entity.id
_entity.type
_entity.pdbx_description
1 polymer ?
#
loop_
_entity_poly.entity_id
_entity_poly.type
_entity_poly.pdbx_seq_one_letter_code
_entity_poly.pdbx_strand_id
1 'polypeptide(L)'
;LVDRLAARFVDTKGDLKEISKALVTAPEAWDTAPTKLRRPSDWVISALRVCGIKPPDVRPILQAQNLLGEPLWRVPAPNGFSDNSAAWMDGLAQRLDIANQISRRVGDSIDPEAIAQNTFGPLLSKETKDTLRRAESRSQALALLLMSPEFQRR
;
A
#
# COMPACT_ATOMS: atom_id res chain seq x y z
N LEU A 1 -22.97 -10.60 -4.20
CA LEU A 1 -23.01 -9.28 -3.56
C LEU A 1 -23.80 -8.27 -4.40
N VAL A 2 -23.44 -8.07 -5.68
CA VAL A 2 -24.09 -7.06 -6.57
C VAL A 2 -25.61 -7.24 -6.60
N ASP A 3 -26.10 -8.46 -6.84
CA ASP A 3 -27.54 -8.75 -6.93
C ASP A 3 -28.28 -8.45 -5.61
N ARG A 4 -27.65 -8.74 -4.45
CA ARG A 4 -28.18 -8.39 -3.13
C ARG A 4 -28.29 -6.87 -2.92
N LEU A 5 -27.26 -6.14 -3.35
CA LEU A 5 -27.27 -4.66 -3.25
C LEU A 5 -28.29 -4.06 -4.22
N ALA A 6 -28.45 -4.61 -5.43
CA ALA A 6 -29.45 -4.20 -6.38
C ALA A 6 -30.87 -4.43 -5.84
N ALA A 7 -31.16 -5.61 -5.27
CA ALA A 7 -32.44 -5.88 -4.62
C ALA A 7 -32.70 -4.88 -3.47
N ARG A 8 -31.69 -4.65 -2.60
CA ARG A 8 -31.80 -3.68 -1.50
C ARG A 8 -32.08 -2.26 -2.00
N PHE A 9 -31.47 -1.86 -3.14
CA PHE A 9 -31.72 -0.59 -3.77
C PHE A 9 -33.22 -0.43 -4.17
N VAL A 10 -33.75 -1.45 -4.83
CA VAL A 10 -35.17 -1.46 -5.24
C VAL A 10 -36.09 -1.43 -4.02
N ASP A 11 -35.87 -2.31 -3.04
CA ASP A 11 -36.70 -2.45 -1.83
C ASP A 11 -36.76 -1.15 -1.01
N THR A 12 -35.64 -0.43 -0.95
CA THR A 12 -35.54 0.83 -0.19
C THR A 12 -35.83 2.07 -1.03
N LYS A 13 -36.23 1.89 -2.29
CA LYS A 13 -36.47 2.99 -3.23
C LYS A 13 -35.29 3.93 -3.40
N GLY A 14 -34.06 3.36 -3.39
CA GLY A 14 -32.84 4.11 -3.61
C GLY A 14 -32.22 4.72 -2.35
N ASP A 15 -32.55 4.25 -1.15
CA ASP A 15 -31.89 4.72 0.08
C ASP A 15 -30.42 4.30 0.12
N LEU A 16 -29.52 5.25 -0.20
CA LEU A 16 -28.07 5.02 -0.28
C LEU A 16 -27.46 4.65 1.09
N LYS A 17 -28.05 5.10 2.19
CA LYS A 17 -27.59 4.74 3.54
C LYS A 17 -27.78 3.24 3.80
N GLU A 18 -28.93 2.70 3.44
CA GLU A 18 -29.22 1.27 3.59
C GLU A 18 -28.36 0.40 2.66
N ILE A 19 -28.03 0.89 1.46
CA ILE A 19 -27.12 0.21 0.54
C ILE A 19 -25.69 0.22 1.08
N SER A 20 -25.20 1.37 1.54
CA SER A 20 -23.87 1.49 2.15
C SER A 20 -23.73 0.58 3.37
N LYS A 21 -24.76 0.54 4.23
CA LYS A 21 -24.81 -0.35 5.37
C LYS A 21 -24.77 -1.83 4.93
N ALA A 22 -25.58 -2.21 3.95
CA ALA A 22 -25.59 -3.57 3.41
C ALA A 22 -24.21 -3.97 2.82
N LEU A 23 -23.53 -3.04 2.15
CA LEU A 23 -22.19 -3.25 1.60
C LEU A 23 -21.15 -3.49 2.71
N VAL A 24 -21.05 -2.57 3.69
CA VAL A 24 -20.02 -2.68 4.73
C VAL A 24 -20.27 -3.81 5.73
N THR A 25 -21.49 -4.32 5.82
CA THR A 25 -21.82 -5.49 6.66
C THR A 25 -21.76 -6.81 5.91
N ALA A 26 -21.55 -6.78 4.59
CA ALA A 26 -21.46 -7.98 3.78
C ALA A 26 -20.12 -8.70 4.05
N PRO A 27 -20.14 -10.01 4.41
CA PRO A 27 -18.89 -10.76 4.63
C PRO A 27 -17.93 -10.67 3.45
N GLU A 28 -18.45 -10.74 2.24
CA GLU A 28 -17.66 -10.68 1.00
C GLU A 28 -16.89 -9.36 0.81
N ALA A 29 -17.27 -8.30 1.52
CA ALA A 29 -16.55 -7.03 1.48
C ALA A 29 -15.20 -7.09 2.25
N TRP A 30 -15.06 -8.08 3.15
CA TRP A 30 -13.92 -8.22 4.07
C TRP A 30 -13.12 -9.50 3.86
N ASP A 31 -13.61 -10.42 3.04
CA ASP A 31 -13.12 -11.79 2.91
C ASP A 31 -12.00 -11.93 1.85
N THR A 32 -11.63 -10.86 1.17
CA THR A 32 -10.62 -10.88 0.11
C THR A 32 -9.25 -10.46 0.65
N ALA A 33 -8.27 -11.36 0.52
CA ALA A 33 -6.88 -10.98 0.74
C ALA A 33 -6.48 -9.81 -0.18
N PRO A 34 -5.66 -8.85 0.30
CA PRO A 34 -5.15 -7.77 -0.52
C PRO A 34 -4.43 -8.30 -1.76
N THR A 35 -4.98 -8.05 -2.93
CA THR A 35 -4.43 -8.55 -4.22
C THR A 35 -3.91 -7.46 -5.12
N LYS A 36 -4.43 -6.24 -4.97
CA LYS A 36 -4.04 -5.11 -5.80
C LYS A 36 -2.72 -4.51 -5.33
N LEU A 37 -1.82 -4.28 -6.27
CA LEU A 37 -0.60 -3.54 -6.00
C LEU A 37 -0.94 -2.10 -5.58
N ARG A 38 -0.33 -1.60 -4.53
CA ARG A 38 -0.49 -0.19 -4.11
C ARG A 38 0.00 0.72 -5.21
N ARG A 39 -0.74 1.78 -5.45
CA ARG A 39 -0.33 2.85 -6.35
C ARG A 39 0.97 3.49 -5.83
N PRO A 40 1.79 4.07 -6.70
CA PRO A 40 3.04 4.73 -6.30
C PRO A 40 2.87 5.76 -5.19
N SER A 41 1.86 6.63 -5.28
CA SER A 41 1.58 7.65 -4.26
C SER A 41 1.27 7.02 -2.90
N ASP A 42 0.39 6.01 -2.88
CA ASP A 42 0.02 5.30 -1.65
C ASP A 42 1.23 4.62 -1.02
N TRP A 43 2.07 3.97 -1.85
CA TRP A 43 3.25 3.27 -1.39
C TRP A 43 4.31 4.22 -0.82
N VAL A 44 4.66 5.31 -1.55
CA VAL A 44 5.66 6.29 -1.11
C VAL A 44 5.23 6.94 0.20
N ILE A 45 3.99 7.39 0.30
CA ILE A 45 3.48 8.03 1.52
C ILE A 45 3.45 7.03 2.69
N SER A 46 3.02 5.79 2.44
CA SER A 46 3.01 4.75 3.48
C SER A 46 4.42 4.44 3.98
N ALA A 47 5.41 4.34 3.07
CA ALA A 47 6.81 4.11 3.44
C ALA A 47 7.38 5.23 4.32
N LEU A 48 7.11 6.49 3.97
CA LEU A 48 7.54 7.64 4.77
C LEU A 48 6.86 7.66 6.15
N ARG A 49 5.56 7.37 6.19
CA ARG A 49 4.76 7.38 7.43
C ARG A 49 5.19 6.28 8.38
N VAL A 50 5.37 5.08 7.90
CA VAL A 50 5.76 3.94 8.75
C VAL A 50 7.18 4.11 9.30
N CYS A 51 8.06 4.80 8.57
CA CYS A 51 9.41 5.14 9.01
C CYS A 51 9.47 6.43 9.85
N GLY A 52 8.34 7.10 10.13
CA GLY A 52 8.30 8.35 10.88
C GLY A 52 9.01 9.52 10.18
N ILE A 53 9.26 9.43 8.87
CA ILE A 53 9.98 10.44 8.12
C ILE A 53 9.03 11.60 7.80
N LYS A 54 9.40 12.80 8.26
CA LYS A 54 8.75 14.06 7.89
C LYS A 54 9.71 14.82 6.98
N PRO A 55 9.55 14.71 5.65
CA PRO A 55 10.46 15.41 4.73
C PRO A 55 10.26 16.92 4.84
N PRO A 56 11.34 17.70 4.93
CA PRO A 56 11.27 19.17 4.96
C PRO A 56 10.87 19.75 3.61
N ASP A 57 10.94 18.94 2.55
CA ASP A 57 10.67 19.32 1.17
C ASP A 57 9.86 18.23 0.47
N VAL A 58 8.88 18.63 -0.32
CA VAL A 58 8.02 17.71 -1.06
C VAL A 58 8.66 17.22 -2.36
N ARG A 59 9.71 17.89 -2.88
CA ARG A 59 10.33 17.54 -4.16
C ARG A 59 10.78 16.08 -4.27
N PRO A 60 11.43 15.48 -3.27
CA PRO A 60 11.78 14.06 -3.34
C PRO A 60 10.57 13.13 -3.46
N ILE A 61 9.44 13.48 -2.83
CA ILE A 61 8.19 12.71 -2.93
C ILE A 61 7.65 12.78 -4.36
N LEU A 62 7.58 13.98 -4.93
CA LEU A 62 7.11 14.18 -6.30
C LEU A 62 8.02 13.50 -7.32
N GLN A 63 9.34 13.54 -7.11
CA GLN A 63 10.29 12.81 -7.95
C GLN A 63 10.09 11.29 -7.88
N ALA A 64 9.88 10.74 -6.68
CA ALA A 64 9.59 9.31 -6.51
C ALA A 64 8.28 8.92 -7.23
N GLN A 65 7.22 9.71 -7.09
CA GLN A 65 5.96 9.48 -7.80
C GLN A 65 6.13 9.54 -9.33
N ASN A 66 6.86 10.52 -9.83
CA ASN A 66 7.18 10.65 -11.26
C ASN A 66 7.95 9.42 -11.76
N LEU A 67 8.98 9.00 -11.03
CA LEU A 67 9.81 7.84 -11.38
C LEU A 67 8.99 6.54 -11.42
N LEU A 68 8.03 6.41 -10.51
CA LEU A 68 7.13 5.26 -10.41
C LEU A 68 5.93 5.32 -11.37
N GLY A 69 5.83 6.35 -12.22
CA GLY A 69 4.80 6.46 -13.26
C GLY A 69 3.49 7.10 -12.81
N GLU A 70 3.45 7.73 -11.61
CA GLU A 70 2.27 8.44 -11.10
C GLU A 70 2.59 9.93 -10.84
N PRO A 71 2.89 10.73 -11.87
CA PRO A 71 3.17 12.16 -11.72
C PRO A 71 1.95 12.93 -11.21
N LEU A 72 2.14 13.76 -10.18
CA LEU A 72 1.08 14.60 -9.62
C LEU A 72 0.50 15.52 -10.70
N TRP A 73 -0.83 15.59 -10.81
CA TRP A 73 -1.58 16.43 -11.77
C TRP A 73 -1.34 16.13 -13.26
N ARG A 74 -0.67 15.02 -13.60
CA ARG A 74 -0.35 14.64 -14.99
C ARG A 74 -0.98 13.31 -15.35
N VAL A 75 -2.30 13.25 -15.17
CA VAL A 75 -3.09 12.04 -15.49
C VAL A 75 -3.09 11.81 -16.99
N PRO A 76 -2.83 10.58 -17.47
CA PRO A 76 -2.72 10.30 -18.92
C PRO A 76 -4.07 10.40 -19.65
N ALA A 77 -5.20 10.26 -18.94
CA ALA A 77 -6.53 10.24 -19.54
C ALA A 77 -7.60 10.75 -18.54
N PRO A 78 -8.77 11.20 -19.01
CA PRO A 78 -9.84 11.73 -18.15
C PRO A 78 -10.35 10.76 -17.08
N ASN A 79 -10.22 9.46 -17.30
CA ASN A 79 -10.60 8.40 -16.34
C ASN A 79 -9.58 8.17 -15.22
N GLY A 80 -8.50 8.94 -15.16
CA GLY A 80 -7.49 8.83 -14.12
C GLY A 80 -6.36 7.85 -14.46
N PHE A 81 -5.57 7.51 -13.41
CA PHE A 81 -4.57 6.47 -13.50
C PHE A 81 -5.21 5.08 -13.44
N SER A 82 -4.56 4.10 -14.04
CA SER A 82 -5.04 2.72 -14.04
C SER A 82 -5.14 2.15 -12.61
N ASP A 83 -6.21 1.42 -12.35
CA ASP A 83 -6.37 0.61 -11.11
C ASP A 83 -5.86 -0.84 -11.29
N ASN A 84 -5.31 -1.17 -12.45
CA ASN A 84 -4.77 -2.49 -12.73
C ASN A 84 -3.33 -2.58 -12.19
N SER A 85 -3.04 -3.64 -11.42
CA SER A 85 -1.70 -3.90 -10.87
C SER A 85 -0.61 -3.97 -11.94
N ALA A 86 -0.92 -4.49 -13.13
CA ALA A 86 0.02 -4.59 -14.24
C ALA A 86 0.61 -3.23 -14.64
N ALA A 87 -0.18 -2.14 -14.55
CA ALA A 87 0.28 -0.80 -14.87
C ALA A 87 1.42 -0.28 -13.93
N TRP A 88 1.61 -0.93 -12.79
CA TRP A 88 2.58 -0.52 -11.75
C TRP A 88 3.72 -1.51 -11.56
N MET A 89 3.74 -2.62 -12.32
CA MET A 89 4.75 -3.68 -12.19
C MET A 89 6.13 -3.22 -12.65
N ASP A 90 6.21 -2.41 -13.69
CA ASP A 90 7.47 -1.89 -14.24
C ASP A 90 8.23 -1.02 -13.22
N GLY A 91 7.53 -0.45 -12.25
CA GLY A 91 8.11 0.35 -11.17
C GLY A 91 8.69 -0.44 -9.99
N LEU A 92 8.69 -1.77 -9.99
CA LEU A 92 9.15 -2.56 -8.82
C LEU A 92 10.64 -2.41 -8.55
N ALA A 93 11.48 -2.34 -9.58
CA ALA A 93 12.92 -2.09 -9.43
C ALA A 93 13.17 -0.71 -8.78
N GLN A 94 12.46 0.30 -9.26
CA GLN A 94 12.54 1.66 -8.70
C GLN A 94 12.02 1.73 -7.26
N ARG A 95 10.98 0.93 -6.91
CA ARG A 95 10.53 0.82 -5.51
C ARG A 95 11.62 0.24 -4.62
N LEU A 96 12.35 -0.77 -5.10
CA LEU A 96 13.47 -1.34 -4.35
C LEU A 96 14.57 -0.31 -4.11
N ASP A 97 14.93 0.49 -5.12
CA ASP A 97 15.92 1.55 -4.97
C ASP A 97 15.48 2.62 -3.97
N ILE A 98 14.21 3.05 -4.02
CA ILE A 98 13.62 4.00 -3.08
C ILE A 98 13.58 3.39 -1.67
N ALA A 99 13.19 2.11 -1.53
CA ALA A 99 13.17 1.41 -0.25
C ALA A 99 14.57 1.37 0.38
N ASN A 100 15.59 1.06 -0.41
CA ASN A 100 16.98 1.08 0.03
C ASN A 100 17.45 2.50 0.46
N GLN A 101 17.06 3.54 -0.29
CA GLN A 101 17.39 4.94 0.08
C GLN A 101 16.72 5.34 1.40
N ILE A 102 15.42 5.02 1.57
CA ILE A 102 14.69 5.26 2.82
C ILE A 102 15.37 4.53 3.97
N SER A 103 15.65 3.23 3.80
CA SER A 103 16.23 2.38 4.83
C SER A 103 17.62 2.86 5.28
N ARG A 104 18.47 3.26 4.34
CA ARG A 104 19.79 3.84 4.66
C ARG A 104 19.68 5.17 5.41
N ARG A 105 18.69 6.01 5.05
CA ARG A 105 18.47 7.31 5.72
C ARG A 105 17.99 7.14 7.17
N VAL A 106 17.17 6.14 7.42
CA VAL A 106 16.67 5.80 8.75
C VAL A 106 17.74 5.09 9.59
N GLY A 107 18.56 4.26 8.93
CA GLY A 107 19.60 3.48 9.58
C GLY A 107 19.04 2.57 10.67
N ASP A 108 19.73 2.51 11.80
CA ASP A 108 19.35 1.64 12.93
C ASP A 108 18.40 2.31 13.95
N SER A 109 17.86 3.49 13.64
CA SER A 109 17.02 4.26 14.57
C SER A 109 15.63 3.64 14.83
N ILE A 110 15.19 2.71 13.99
CA ILE A 110 13.92 2.01 14.13
C ILE A 110 14.10 0.50 14.10
N ASP A 111 13.13 -0.20 14.70
CA ASP A 111 13.08 -1.67 14.67
C ASP A 111 12.08 -2.15 13.59
N PRO A 112 12.56 -2.76 12.49
CA PRO A 112 11.70 -3.21 11.41
C PRO A 112 10.71 -4.33 11.80
N GLU A 113 11.08 -5.21 12.74
CA GLU A 113 10.18 -6.28 13.22
C GLU A 113 9.02 -5.67 14.04
N ALA A 114 9.32 -4.73 14.93
CA ALA A 114 8.31 -4.02 15.69
C ALA A 114 7.36 -3.24 14.77
N ILE A 115 7.90 -2.55 13.75
CA ILE A 115 7.09 -1.85 12.74
C ILE A 115 6.20 -2.83 12.00
N ALA A 116 6.73 -3.95 11.52
CA ALA A 116 5.97 -4.96 10.80
C ALA A 116 4.81 -5.50 11.64
N GLN A 117 5.09 -5.82 12.91
CA GLN A 117 4.08 -6.33 13.83
C GLN A 117 3.00 -5.29 14.15
N ASN A 118 3.39 -4.03 14.39
CA ASN A 118 2.45 -2.94 14.70
C ASN A 118 1.60 -2.51 13.49
N THR A 119 2.17 -2.64 12.27
CA THR A 119 1.49 -2.22 11.04
C THR A 119 0.53 -3.29 10.53
N PHE A 120 0.96 -4.55 10.54
CA PHE A 120 0.22 -5.65 9.90
C PHE A 120 -0.42 -6.61 10.90
N GLY A 121 0.11 -6.71 12.12
CA GLY A 121 -0.42 -7.59 13.16
C GLY A 121 -0.66 -9.02 12.66
N PRO A 122 -1.93 -9.50 12.68
CA PRO A 122 -2.29 -10.84 12.22
C PRO A 122 -2.09 -11.07 10.71
N LEU A 123 -2.06 -10.00 9.91
CA LEU A 123 -1.87 -10.09 8.45
C LEU A 123 -0.41 -10.33 8.05
N LEU A 124 0.53 -10.18 8.99
CA LEU A 124 1.94 -10.39 8.71
C LEU A 124 2.23 -11.88 8.59
N SER A 125 2.61 -12.33 7.39
CA SER A 125 2.91 -13.73 7.10
C SER A 125 4.14 -14.22 7.87
N LYS A 126 4.19 -15.55 8.07
CA LYS A 126 5.38 -16.20 8.65
C LYS A 126 6.60 -16.00 7.76
N GLU A 127 6.43 -16.08 6.46
CA GLU A 127 7.50 -15.91 5.48
C GLU A 127 8.16 -14.52 5.59
N THR A 128 7.36 -13.47 5.66
CA THR A 128 7.87 -12.10 5.86
C THR A 128 8.58 -11.98 7.20
N LYS A 129 8.01 -12.50 8.30
CA LYS A 129 8.67 -12.50 9.62
C LYS A 129 10.04 -13.17 9.58
N ASP A 130 10.11 -14.36 8.99
CA ASP A 130 11.37 -15.13 8.91
C ASP A 130 12.38 -14.41 8.00
N THR A 131 11.93 -13.75 6.94
CA THR A 131 12.78 -12.94 6.05
C THR A 131 13.41 -11.76 6.78
N LEU A 132 12.61 -11.02 7.56
CA LEU A 132 13.11 -9.87 8.34
C LEU A 132 14.17 -10.30 9.37
N ARG A 133 13.96 -11.44 10.05
CA ARG A 133 14.88 -11.98 11.05
C ARG A 133 16.22 -12.45 10.46
N ARG A 134 16.23 -12.87 9.20
CA ARG A 134 17.45 -13.32 8.50
C ARG A 134 18.23 -12.19 7.85
N ALA A 135 17.73 -10.96 7.91
CA ALA A 135 18.41 -9.81 7.35
C ALA A 135 19.74 -9.55 8.07
N GLU A 136 20.76 -9.18 7.32
CA GLU A 136 22.10 -8.91 7.82
C GLU A 136 22.20 -7.62 8.63
N SER A 137 21.22 -6.70 8.43
CA SER A 137 21.15 -5.42 9.11
C SER A 137 19.72 -4.93 9.25
N ARG A 138 19.47 -4.00 10.19
CA ARG A 138 18.18 -3.34 10.33
C ARG A 138 17.78 -2.56 9.06
N SER A 139 18.74 -1.93 8.41
CA SER A 139 18.50 -1.25 7.14
C SER A 139 18.03 -2.22 6.06
N GLN A 140 18.64 -3.39 5.94
CA GLN A 140 18.21 -4.43 5.01
C GLN A 140 16.82 -4.96 5.38
N ALA A 141 16.58 -5.26 6.66
CA ALA A 141 15.26 -5.70 7.14
C ALA A 141 14.17 -4.69 6.81
N LEU A 142 14.43 -3.39 6.98
CA LEU A 142 13.49 -2.34 6.62
C LEU A 142 13.21 -2.31 5.13
N ALA A 143 14.22 -2.41 4.27
CA ALA A 143 14.04 -2.46 2.83
C ALA A 143 13.19 -3.68 2.42
N LEU A 144 13.47 -4.86 3.01
CA LEU A 144 12.69 -6.08 2.80
C LEU A 144 11.24 -5.91 3.26
N LEU A 145 11.00 -5.24 4.39
CA LEU A 145 9.64 -4.93 4.85
C LEU A 145 8.90 -4.05 3.86
N LEU A 146 9.51 -2.96 3.39
CA LEU A 146 8.89 -2.05 2.41
C LEU A 146 8.60 -2.74 1.05
N MET A 147 9.33 -3.82 0.76
CA MET A 147 9.14 -4.63 -0.45
C MET A 147 8.30 -5.88 -0.21
N SER A 148 7.87 -6.16 1.01
CA SER A 148 7.06 -7.35 1.33
C SER A 148 5.69 -7.32 0.62
N PRO A 149 5.09 -8.49 0.35
CA PRO A 149 3.75 -8.57 -0.25
C PRO A 149 2.71 -7.76 0.52
N GLU A 150 2.76 -7.78 1.85
CA GLU A 150 1.83 -7.07 2.73
C GLU A 150 1.98 -5.56 2.60
N PHE A 151 3.20 -5.08 2.38
CA PHE A 151 3.44 -3.65 2.18
C PHE A 151 3.14 -3.20 0.76
N GLN A 152 3.32 -4.07 -0.24
CA GLN A 152 3.09 -3.75 -1.65
C GLN A 152 1.62 -3.80 -2.05
N ARG A 153 0.77 -4.52 -1.31
CA ARG A 153 -0.62 -4.78 -1.70
C ARG A 153 -1.62 -4.04 -0.80
N ARG A 154 -2.84 -3.89 -1.32
CA ARG A 154 -4.00 -3.33 -0.64
C ARG A 154 -5.27 -4.10 -1.02
#